data_9bceb4f3791826dd0be078c35a11b37b
#
_entry.id   9bceb4f3791826dd0be078c35a11b37b
#
_cell.length_a   1.000
_cell.length_b   1.000
_cell.length_c   1.000
_cell.angle_alpha   90.00
_cell.angle_beta   90.00
_cell.angle_gamma   90.00
#
_symmetry.space_group_name_H-M   'P 1'
#
loop_
_entity.id
_entity.type
_entity.pdbx_description
1 polymer ?
#
loop_
_entity_poly.entity_id
_entity_poly.type
_entity_poly.pdbx_seq_one_letter_code
_entity_poly.pdbx_strand_id
1 'polypeptide(L)'
;MFTLLQWSDAHAKTNNVTATQNAISSATVDAVVNCGDLVDQYFESGIANINLSKTLCVVGNHDAILQSGTTGPIYQWSMQPTQTQLRDRYIAPLVKNHSVSSPDGSTWWKKLVNGIMLVGINDTLIDKNLVDAQLNWFKSVLAECVANDYSVVVIKHAPSRYTQLLDCNFTCRKAFEKKSAEIEEYASAYPQCDACISELVTTAAKVLCVIHGHDHYDAFGCITKADTTKIPVIGINSTQVNSWGDLARSTSPLDSASVVMNQIEYDSVVDSLRVYRLGANGSALGCYRKMLVHSYAENCIVTTCSNRG
;
A
#
# COMPACT_ATOMS: atom_id res chain seq x y z
N MET A 1 -5.65 12.41 -17.57
CA MET A 1 -5.45 12.33 -16.10
C MET A 1 -5.80 10.93 -15.66
N PHE A 2 -4.99 10.32 -14.81
CA PHE A 2 -5.25 9.01 -14.17
C PHE A 2 -5.53 9.23 -12.69
N THR A 3 -6.53 8.55 -12.14
CA THR A 3 -6.93 8.70 -10.73
C THR A 3 -7.04 7.33 -10.06
N LEU A 4 -6.39 7.20 -8.90
CA LEU A 4 -6.37 5.98 -8.09
C LEU A 4 -6.78 6.31 -6.66
N LEU A 5 -7.62 5.46 -6.07
CA LEU A 5 -7.89 5.47 -4.63
C LEU A 5 -7.04 4.39 -3.94
N GLN A 6 -6.34 4.79 -2.89
CA GLN A 6 -5.57 3.94 -2.00
C GLN A 6 -6.26 3.85 -0.64
N TRP A 7 -6.37 2.64 -0.10
CA TRP A 7 -6.76 2.36 1.28
C TRP A 7 -6.00 1.14 1.81
N SER A 8 -6.02 0.88 3.11
CA SER A 8 -5.26 -0.22 3.71
C SER A 8 -5.74 -0.59 5.11
N ASP A 9 -5.27 -1.73 5.61
CA ASP A 9 -5.31 -2.12 7.03
C ASP A 9 -6.74 -2.07 7.61
N ALA A 10 -7.67 -2.76 6.95
CA ALA A 10 -9.07 -2.83 7.35
C ALA A 10 -9.30 -3.76 8.56
N HIS A 11 -8.46 -4.79 8.69
CA HIS A 11 -8.51 -5.79 9.77
C HIS A 11 -9.92 -6.35 10.01
N ALA A 12 -10.67 -6.54 8.95
CA ALA A 12 -12.05 -7.07 8.96
C ALA A 12 -13.02 -6.37 9.92
N LYS A 13 -12.75 -5.15 10.36
CA LYS A 13 -13.66 -4.41 11.26
C LYS A 13 -14.88 -3.91 10.47
N THR A 14 -16.01 -4.56 10.69
CA THR A 14 -17.23 -4.48 9.87
C THR A 14 -17.70 -3.05 9.58
N ASN A 15 -17.70 -2.17 10.58
CA ASN A 15 -18.19 -0.80 10.40
C ASN A 15 -17.28 0.02 9.45
N ASN A 16 -15.97 -0.15 9.58
CA ASN A 16 -14.99 0.57 8.76
C ASN A 16 -15.02 0.08 7.31
N VAL A 17 -15.12 -1.23 7.15
CA VAL A 17 -15.24 -1.86 5.83
C VAL A 17 -16.48 -1.33 5.11
N THR A 18 -17.63 -1.27 5.76
CA THR A 18 -18.87 -0.78 5.15
C THR A 18 -18.74 0.68 4.71
N ALA A 19 -18.21 1.56 5.57
CA ALA A 19 -18.03 2.98 5.23
C ALA A 19 -17.06 3.15 4.05
N THR A 20 -15.94 2.43 4.06
CA THR A 20 -14.97 2.44 2.96
C THR A 20 -15.58 1.90 1.65
N GLN A 21 -16.33 0.81 1.71
CA GLN A 21 -17.00 0.23 0.55
C GLN A 21 -18.05 1.18 -0.05
N ASN A 22 -18.79 1.91 0.77
CA ASN A 22 -19.73 2.93 0.30
C ASN A 22 -19.01 4.07 -0.42
N ALA A 23 -17.90 4.55 0.14
CA ALA A 23 -17.10 5.60 -0.48
C ALA A 23 -16.50 5.13 -1.84
N ILE A 24 -15.95 3.90 -1.88
CA ILE A 24 -15.42 3.29 -3.10
C ILE A 24 -16.53 3.12 -4.15
N SER A 25 -17.73 2.72 -3.73
CA SER A 25 -18.86 2.47 -4.65
C SER A 25 -19.32 3.74 -5.35
N SER A 26 -19.20 4.89 -4.71
CA SER A 26 -19.58 6.21 -5.27
C SER A 26 -18.45 6.90 -6.03
N ALA A 27 -17.22 6.41 -5.94
CA ALA A 27 -16.07 7.03 -6.57
C ALA A 27 -16.01 6.74 -8.07
N THR A 28 -15.69 7.78 -8.85
CA THR A 28 -15.38 7.68 -10.29
C THR A 28 -13.87 7.81 -10.45
N VAL A 29 -13.18 6.68 -10.47
CA VAL A 29 -11.72 6.60 -10.56
C VAL A 29 -11.31 5.45 -11.47
N ASP A 30 -10.06 5.50 -11.97
CA ASP A 30 -9.53 4.47 -12.88
C ASP A 30 -9.19 3.17 -12.15
N ALA A 31 -8.77 3.26 -10.88
CA ALA A 31 -8.48 2.10 -10.05
C ALA A 31 -8.70 2.38 -8.56
N VAL A 32 -9.00 1.30 -7.82
CA VAL A 32 -9.03 1.29 -6.36
C VAL A 32 -8.08 0.19 -5.89
N VAL A 33 -7.20 0.51 -4.96
CA VAL A 33 -6.24 -0.45 -4.41
C VAL A 33 -6.31 -0.50 -2.89
N ASN A 34 -6.17 -1.71 -2.37
CA ASN A 34 -5.92 -1.98 -0.96
C ASN A 34 -4.48 -2.46 -0.79
N CYS A 35 -3.76 -1.86 0.14
CA CYS A 35 -2.36 -2.17 0.41
C CYS A 35 -2.16 -3.28 1.44
N GLY A 36 -3.08 -4.21 1.58
CA GLY A 36 -2.98 -5.38 2.47
C GLY A 36 -3.69 -5.22 3.80
N ASP A 37 -3.59 -6.24 4.62
CA ASP A 37 -4.25 -6.37 5.92
C ASP A 37 -5.77 -6.14 5.83
N LEU A 38 -6.41 -6.88 4.91
CA LEU A 38 -7.86 -6.91 4.80
C LEU A 38 -8.51 -7.56 6.01
N VAL A 39 -7.85 -8.53 6.62
CA VAL A 39 -8.29 -9.26 7.81
C VAL A 39 -7.21 -9.27 8.88
N ASP A 40 -7.59 -9.48 10.15
CA ASP A 40 -6.64 -9.71 11.25
C ASP A 40 -6.05 -11.11 11.20
N GLN A 41 -6.80 -12.06 10.64
CA GLN A 41 -6.41 -13.46 10.56
C GLN A 41 -6.96 -14.09 9.29
N TYR A 42 -6.16 -14.94 8.65
CA TYR A 42 -6.53 -15.57 7.38
C TYR A 42 -7.91 -16.25 7.40
N PHE A 43 -8.28 -16.91 8.50
CA PHE A 43 -9.56 -17.63 8.60
C PHE A 43 -10.74 -16.81 9.09
N GLU A 44 -10.57 -15.50 9.28
CA GLU A 44 -11.71 -14.66 9.62
C GLU A 44 -12.73 -14.62 8.48
N SER A 45 -14.00 -14.81 8.86
CA SER A 45 -15.14 -14.71 7.93
C SER A 45 -15.38 -13.29 7.42
N GLY A 46 -14.81 -12.28 8.09
CA GLY A 46 -14.99 -10.85 7.78
C GLY A 46 -14.62 -10.45 6.37
N ILE A 47 -13.75 -11.19 5.69
CA ILE A 47 -13.41 -10.92 4.29
C ILE A 47 -14.64 -11.07 3.36
N ALA A 48 -15.60 -11.90 3.71
CA ALA A 48 -16.83 -12.05 2.93
C ALA A 48 -17.62 -10.75 2.84
N ASN A 49 -17.42 -9.82 3.78
CA ASN A 49 -18.07 -8.50 3.80
C ASN A 49 -17.32 -7.48 2.94
N ILE A 50 -16.15 -7.81 2.42
CA ILE A 50 -15.35 -6.92 1.58
C ILE A 50 -15.68 -7.19 0.12
N ASN A 51 -16.29 -6.21 -0.52
CA ASN A 51 -16.56 -6.30 -1.95
C ASN A 51 -15.28 -6.01 -2.76
N LEU A 52 -14.54 -7.06 -3.07
CA LEU A 52 -13.34 -6.97 -3.91
C LEU A 52 -13.66 -6.73 -5.40
N SER A 53 -14.93 -6.65 -5.80
CA SER A 53 -15.30 -6.43 -7.22
C SER A 53 -14.84 -5.08 -7.77
N LYS A 54 -14.48 -4.13 -6.92
CA LYS A 54 -13.95 -2.82 -7.31
C LYS A 54 -12.54 -2.54 -6.77
N THR A 55 -11.95 -3.48 -6.04
CA THR A 55 -10.67 -3.26 -5.34
C THR A 55 -9.62 -4.26 -5.80
N LEU A 56 -8.49 -3.76 -6.24
CA LEU A 56 -7.26 -4.54 -6.37
C LEU A 56 -6.59 -4.61 -5.00
N CYS A 57 -6.02 -5.75 -4.62
CA CYS A 57 -5.36 -5.88 -3.32
C CYS A 57 -4.02 -6.58 -3.42
N VAL A 58 -3.16 -6.31 -2.47
CA VAL A 58 -1.97 -7.11 -2.17
C VAL A 58 -2.15 -7.84 -0.85
N VAL A 59 -1.31 -8.82 -0.58
CA VAL A 59 -1.32 -9.59 0.68
C VAL A 59 -0.55 -8.81 1.73
N GLY A 60 -1.16 -8.59 2.91
CA GLY A 60 -0.50 -8.05 4.08
C GLY A 60 -0.03 -9.12 5.05
N ASN A 61 0.70 -8.72 6.08
CA ASN A 61 1.23 -9.68 7.06
C ASN A 61 0.13 -10.34 7.90
N HIS A 62 -0.94 -9.62 8.23
CA HIS A 62 -2.10 -10.22 8.92
C HIS A 62 -2.89 -11.16 8.01
N ASP A 63 -3.00 -10.86 6.73
CA ASP A 63 -3.61 -11.75 5.74
C ASP A 63 -2.87 -13.10 5.63
N ALA A 64 -1.55 -13.09 5.83
CA ALA A 64 -0.68 -14.26 5.71
C ALA A 64 -0.47 -15.03 7.02
N ILE A 65 -0.95 -14.51 8.16
CA ILE A 65 -0.72 -15.09 9.49
C ILE A 65 -1.99 -15.77 10.01
N LEU A 66 -1.84 -16.99 10.51
CA LEU A 66 -2.84 -17.67 11.32
C LEU A 66 -2.58 -17.38 12.80
N GLN A 67 -3.46 -16.59 13.44
CA GLN A 67 -3.49 -16.57 14.90
C GLN A 67 -4.33 -17.74 15.42
N SER A 68 -3.72 -18.61 16.22
CA SER A 68 -4.50 -19.47 17.09
C SER A 68 -4.83 -18.68 18.37
N GLY A 69 -6.10 -18.59 18.71
CA GLY A 69 -6.80 -17.86 19.77
C GLY A 69 -6.20 -17.67 21.15
N THR A 70 -4.94 -17.31 21.30
CA THR A 70 -4.31 -16.97 22.58
C THR A 70 -3.51 -15.69 22.47
N THR A 71 -3.72 -14.82 23.42
CA THR A 71 -3.13 -13.51 23.65
C THR A 71 -1.60 -13.46 23.48
N GLY A 72 -1.15 -12.80 22.43
CA GLY A 72 0.26 -12.46 22.25
C GLY A 72 0.65 -12.33 20.77
N PRO A 73 1.69 -11.56 20.42
CA PRO A 73 2.21 -11.46 19.08
C PRO A 73 3.00 -12.74 18.76
N ILE A 74 2.30 -13.79 18.39
CA ILE A 74 2.94 -15.05 18.09
C ILE A 74 2.86 -15.25 16.58
N TYR A 75 3.94 -14.93 15.90
CA TYR A 75 4.24 -15.43 14.58
C TYR A 75 4.46 -16.95 14.66
N GLN A 76 3.37 -17.72 14.68
CA GLN A 76 3.49 -19.17 14.61
C GLN A 76 3.61 -19.58 13.15
N TRP A 77 4.83 -19.64 12.65
CA TRP A 77 5.20 -20.05 11.30
C TRP A 77 4.58 -21.38 10.85
N SER A 78 4.24 -22.26 11.79
CA SER A 78 3.62 -23.56 11.52
C SER A 78 2.15 -23.49 11.10
N MET A 79 1.51 -22.32 11.19
CA MET A 79 0.08 -22.13 10.90
C MET A 79 -0.18 -21.11 9.78
N GLN A 80 0.84 -20.79 9.00
CA GLN A 80 0.67 -19.87 7.87
C GLN A 80 -0.18 -20.51 6.76
N PRO A 81 -1.03 -19.73 6.08
CA PRO A 81 -1.70 -20.20 4.88
C PRO A 81 -0.66 -20.53 3.82
N THR A 82 -0.94 -21.57 3.05
CA THR A 82 -0.13 -21.89 1.88
C THR A 82 -0.25 -20.79 0.81
N GLN A 83 0.74 -20.69 -0.07
CA GLN A 83 0.66 -19.77 -1.22
C GLN A 83 -0.60 -20.02 -2.06
N THR A 84 -1.01 -21.28 -2.22
CA THR A 84 -2.26 -21.62 -2.92
C THR A 84 -3.47 -21.03 -2.22
N GLN A 85 -3.56 -21.13 -0.89
CA GLN A 85 -4.67 -20.55 -0.13
C GLN A 85 -4.70 -19.02 -0.22
N LEU A 86 -3.55 -18.36 -0.14
CA LEU A 86 -3.45 -16.90 -0.34
C LEU A 86 -3.86 -16.52 -1.76
N ARG A 87 -3.37 -17.24 -2.76
CA ARG A 87 -3.73 -17.01 -4.15
C ARG A 87 -5.23 -17.14 -4.39
N ASP A 88 -5.82 -18.24 -3.94
CA ASP A 88 -7.24 -18.52 -4.16
C ASP A 88 -8.14 -17.46 -3.49
N ARG A 89 -7.70 -16.96 -2.34
CA ARG A 89 -8.46 -15.97 -1.58
C ARG A 89 -8.32 -14.54 -2.10
N TYR A 90 -7.10 -14.12 -2.44
CA TYR A 90 -6.80 -12.72 -2.77
C TYR A 90 -6.58 -12.48 -4.25
N ILE A 91 -5.92 -13.39 -4.96
CA ILE A 91 -5.48 -13.15 -6.34
C ILE A 91 -6.45 -13.73 -7.38
N ALA A 92 -6.98 -14.91 -7.17
CA ALA A 92 -7.92 -15.51 -8.11
C ALA A 92 -9.16 -14.65 -8.37
N PRO A 93 -9.76 -13.97 -7.36
CA PRO A 93 -10.83 -13.00 -7.59
C PRO A 93 -10.38 -11.81 -8.46
N LEU A 94 -9.14 -11.32 -8.31
CA LEU A 94 -8.62 -10.22 -9.14
C LEU A 94 -8.45 -10.64 -10.59
N VAL A 95 -7.89 -11.82 -10.83
CA VAL A 95 -7.75 -12.39 -12.18
C VAL A 95 -9.13 -12.52 -12.84
N LYS A 96 -10.10 -13.04 -12.10
CA LYS A 96 -11.47 -13.26 -12.62
C LYS A 96 -12.24 -11.95 -12.88
N ASN A 97 -12.16 -11.00 -11.93
CA ASN A 97 -13.05 -9.85 -11.92
C ASN A 97 -12.42 -8.59 -12.50
N HIS A 98 -11.10 -8.49 -12.51
CA HIS A 98 -10.38 -7.26 -12.87
C HIS A 98 -9.43 -7.42 -14.06
N SER A 99 -9.40 -8.58 -14.72
CA SER A 99 -8.46 -8.87 -15.82
C SER A 99 -6.99 -8.60 -15.41
N VAL A 100 -6.67 -8.97 -14.18
CA VAL A 100 -5.31 -8.87 -13.65
C VAL A 100 -4.49 -10.04 -14.23
N SER A 101 -3.26 -9.76 -14.64
CA SER A 101 -2.30 -10.80 -15.02
C SER A 101 -1.45 -11.18 -13.81
N SER A 102 -1.43 -12.46 -13.48
CA SER A 102 -0.67 -13.03 -12.38
C SER A 102 -0.03 -14.34 -12.85
N PRO A 103 1.26 -14.60 -12.61
CA PRO A 103 1.86 -15.89 -12.90
C PRO A 103 1.14 -17.03 -12.18
N ASP A 104 1.14 -18.22 -12.77
CA ASP A 104 0.50 -19.39 -12.16
C ASP A 104 1.07 -19.68 -10.78
N GLY A 105 0.18 -19.89 -9.80
CA GLY A 105 0.55 -20.16 -8.42
C GLY A 105 1.05 -18.97 -7.62
N SER A 106 1.16 -17.77 -8.21
CA SER A 106 1.72 -16.60 -7.54
C SER A 106 0.70 -15.80 -6.74
N THR A 107 1.21 -14.98 -5.81
CA THR A 107 0.45 -14.01 -4.99
C THR A 107 0.81 -12.56 -5.34
N TRP A 108 1.40 -12.34 -6.50
CA TRP A 108 1.72 -11.02 -7.08
C TRP A 108 1.10 -10.89 -8.46
N TRP A 109 0.91 -9.65 -8.92
CA TRP A 109 0.13 -9.39 -10.11
C TRP A 109 0.49 -8.06 -10.79
N LYS A 110 0.07 -7.90 -12.05
CA LYS A 110 0.09 -6.63 -12.78
C LYS A 110 -1.22 -6.37 -13.49
N LYS A 111 -1.52 -5.09 -13.71
CA LYS A 111 -2.66 -4.64 -14.50
C LYS A 111 -2.32 -3.34 -15.21
N LEU A 112 -2.52 -3.30 -16.53
CA LEU A 112 -2.39 -2.07 -17.31
C LEU A 112 -3.72 -1.30 -17.29
N VAL A 113 -3.66 -0.01 -16.92
CA VAL A 113 -4.80 0.92 -16.90
C VAL A 113 -4.36 2.24 -17.49
N ASN A 114 -4.90 2.63 -18.64
CA ASN A 114 -4.62 3.94 -19.27
C ASN A 114 -3.12 4.26 -19.42
N GLY A 115 -2.30 3.28 -19.85
CA GLY A 115 -0.85 3.46 -20.00
C GLY A 115 -0.05 3.41 -18.68
N ILE A 116 -0.72 3.13 -17.56
CA ILE A 116 -0.08 2.97 -16.26
C ILE A 116 -0.14 1.50 -15.85
N MET A 117 1.02 0.91 -15.60
CA MET A 117 1.15 -0.44 -15.09
C MET A 117 1.05 -0.43 -13.56
N LEU A 118 -0.05 -0.95 -13.04
CA LEU A 118 -0.21 -1.23 -11.62
C LEU A 118 0.46 -2.58 -11.31
N VAL A 119 1.37 -2.60 -10.35
CA VAL A 119 2.15 -3.80 -9.99
C VAL A 119 1.99 -4.08 -8.51
N GLY A 120 1.23 -5.13 -8.19
CA GLY A 120 1.08 -5.61 -6.82
C GLY A 120 2.14 -6.65 -6.49
N ILE A 121 2.95 -6.41 -5.48
CA ILE A 121 3.95 -7.36 -4.98
C ILE A 121 3.54 -7.90 -3.61
N ASN A 122 3.90 -9.13 -3.35
CA ASN A 122 3.73 -9.76 -2.04
C ASN A 122 5.06 -9.70 -1.28
N ASP A 123 5.14 -8.85 -0.28
CA ASP A 123 6.32 -8.70 0.57
C ASP A 123 6.27 -9.55 1.85
N THR A 124 5.28 -10.44 1.98
CA THR A 124 5.19 -11.42 3.06
C THR A 124 5.79 -12.79 2.71
N LEU A 125 6.41 -12.92 1.53
CA LEU A 125 7.03 -14.17 1.09
C LEU A 125 8.25 -14.51 1.93
N ILE A 126 8.33 -15.77 2.38
CA ILE A 126 9.45 -16.30 3.16
C ILE A 126 10.27 -17.36 2.40
N ASP A 127 9.64 -18.04 1.46
CA ASP A 127 10.33 -19.00 0.59
C ASP A 127 11.23 -18.26 -0.40
N LYS A 128 12.52 -18.52 -0.33
CA LYS A 128 13.52 -17.88 -1.20
C LYS A 128 13.22 -18.11 -2.69
N ASN A 129 12.72 -19.27 -3.06
CA ASN A 129 12.41 -19.56 -4.47
C ASN A 129 11.26 -18.68 -4.97
N LEU A 130 10.25 -18.45 -4.13
CA LEU A 130 9.14 -17.55 -4.45
C LEU A 130 9.58 -16.09 -4.51
N VAL A 131 10.47 -15.69 -3.60
CA VAL A 131 11.08 -14.35 -3.62
C VAL A 131 11.85 -14.13 -4.90
N ASP A 132 12.73 -15.06 -5.27
CA ASP A 132 13.51 -14.98 -6.51
C ASP A 132 12.60 -15.01 -7.75
N ALA A 133 11.53 -15.81 -7.74
CA ALA A 133 10.55 -15.85 -8.82
C ALA A 133 9.80 -14.50 -8.95
N GLN A 134 9.36 -13.90 -7.84
CA GLN A 134 8.73 -12.58 -7.84
C GLN A 134 9.69 -11.51 -8.35
N LEU A 135 10.94 -11.51 -7.87
CA LEU A 135 11.95 -10.55 -8.29
C LEU A 135 12.24 -10.63 -9.79
N ASN A 136 12.42 -11.84 -10.32
CA ASN A 136 12.66 -12.03 -11.76
C ASN A 136 11.45 -11.60 -12.60
N TRP A 137 10.24 -11.92 -12.13
CA TRP A 137 9.01 -11.45 -12.77
C TRP A 137 8.91 -9.92 -12.70
N PHE A 138 9.20 -9.31 -11.56
CA PHE A 138 9.16 -7.85 -11.39
C PHE A 138 10.12 -7.14 -12.35
N LYS A 139 11.36 -7.66 -12.50
CA LYS A 139 12.32 -7.17 -13.50
C LYS A 139 11.75 -7.24 -14.91
N SER A 140 11.09 -8.34 -15.26
CA SER A 140 10.46 -8.48 -16.58
C SER A 140 9.33 -7.47 -16.80
N VAL A 141 8.55 -7.17 -15.77
CA VAL A 141 7.50 -6.14 -15.84
C VAL A 141 8.09 -4.75 -16.02
N LEU A 142 9.18 -4.41 -15.31
CA LEU A 142 9.86 -3.13 -15.50
C LEU A 142 10.43 -3.00 -16.92
N ALA A 143 11.02 -4.07 -17.45
CA ALA A 143 11.52 -4.10 -18.85
C ALA A 143 10.39 -3.95 -19.88
N GLU A 144 9.23 -4.59 -19.64
CA GLU A 144 8.03 -4.41 -20.46
C GLU A 144 7.55 -2.96 -20.45
N CYS A 145 7.56 -2.32 -19.27
CA CYS A 145 7.16 -0.92 -19.16
C CYS A 145 8.10 0.01 -19.92
N VAL A 146 9.40 -0.22 -19.88
CA VAL A 146 10.37 0.54 -20.68
C VAL A 146 10.12 0.34 -22.17
N ALA A 147 9.90 -0.90 -22.62
CA ALA A 147 9.72 -1.22 -24.03
C ALA A 147 8.44 -0.62 -24.64
N ASN A 148 7.42 -0.37 -23.81
CA ASN A 148 6.11 0.12 -24.26
C ASN A 148 5.79 1.54 -23.77
N ASP A 149 6.74 2.22 -23.15
CA ASP A 149 6.56 3.57 -22.57
C ASP A 149 5.40 3.64 -21.54
N TYR A 150 5.26 2.60 -20.73
CA TYR A 150 4.30 2.59 -19.64
C TYR A 150 4.91 3.16 -18.37
N SER A 151 4.15 3.99 -17.67
CA SER A 151 4.48 4.40 -16.31
C SER A 151 4.08 3.32 -15.30
N VAL A 152 4.74 3.28 -14.14
CA VAL A 152 4.55 2.22 -13.14
C VAL A 152 4.06 2.80 -11.81
N VAL A 153 3.07 2.16 -11.19
CA VAL A 153 2.72 2.31 -9.77
C VAL A 153 2.96 0.98 -9.09
N VAL A 154 3.82 0.97 -8.08
CA VAL A 154 4.11 -0.23 -7.27
C VAL A 154 3.24 -0.21 -6.01
N ILE A 155 2.56 -1.33 -5.77
CA ILE A 155 1.63 -1.53 -4.65
C ILE A 155 2.20 -2.63 -3.78
N LYS A 156 2.39 -2.34 -2.51
CA LYS A 156 2.93 -3.29 -1.53
C LYS A 156 2.28 -3.07 -0.16
N HIS A 157 2.56 -3.95 0.79
CA HIS A 157 2.01 -3.80 2.13
C HIS A 157 2.95 -3.05 3.08
N ALA A 158 4.13 -3.58 3.31
CA ALA A 158 5.06 -3.00 4.29
C ALA A 158 5.88 -1.83 3.69
N PRO A 159 6.32 -0.86 4.49
CA PRO A 159 7.26 0.17 4.05
C PRO A 159 8.60 -0.43 3.60
N SER A 160 9.45 0.37 2.98
CA SER A 160 10.76 -0.05 2.50
C SER A 160 11.87 0.74 3.19
N ARG A 161 12.99 0.08 3.51
CA ARG A 161 14.21 0.73 4.03
C ARG A 161 14.85 1.73 3.04
N TYR A 162 14.49 1.66 1.77
CA TYR A 162 14.94 2.63 0.76
C TYR A 162 14.17 3.96 0.82
N THR A 163 13.13 4.04 1.65
CA THR A 163 12.31 5.23 1.80
C THR A 163 12.99 6.26 2.68
N GLN A 164 13.23 7.45 2.12
CA GLN A 164 13.61 8.64 2.88
C GLN A 164 12.37 9.44 3.18
N LEU A 165 12.07 9.71 4.45
CA LEU A 165 10.93 10.53 4.82
C LEU A 165 11.15 11.98 4.41
N LEU A 166 10.13 12.57 3.79
CA LEU A 166 10.15 13.94 3.32
C LEU A 166 9.44 14.90 4.27
N ASP A 167 8.37 14.44 4.89
CA ASP A 167 7.59 15.27 5.81
C ASP A 167 6.93 14.41 6.88
N CYS A 168 7.20 14.77 8.10
CA CYS A 168 6.45 14.38 9.26
C CYS A 168 6.58 15.48 10.31
N ASN A 169 5.47 15.81 10.96
CA ASN A 169 5.55 16.59 12.19
C ASN A 169 6.32 15.77 13.24
N PHE A 170 6.73 16.41 14.33
CA PHE A 170 7.53 15.78 15.38
C PHE A 170 6.94 14.46 15.91
N THR A 171 5.63 14.34 15.95
CA THR A 171 4.93 13.15 16.43
C THR A 171 4.94 12.03 15.38
N CYS A 172 4.74 12.35 14.12
CA CYS A 172 4.91 11.41 13.00
C CYS A 172 6.38 10.95 12.92
N ARG A 173 7.33 11.84 13.17
CA ARG A 173 8.75 11.52 13.18
C ARG A 173 9.11 10.53 14.28
N LYS A 174 8.62 10.73 15.51
CA LYS A 174 8.80 9.76 16.60
C LYS A 174 8.15 8.42 16.32
N ALA A 175 6.95 8.42 15.76
CA ALA A 175 6.28 7.20 15.36
C ALA A 175 7.09 6.48 14.27
N PHE A 176 7.61 7.21 13.29
CA PHE A 176 8.48 6.66 12.25
C PHE A 176 9.82 6.16 12.81
N GLU A 177 10.47 6.89 13.71
CA GLU A 177 11.71 6.43 14.32
C GLU A 177 11.51 5.12 15.11
N LYS A 178 10.37 4.99 15.82
CA LYS A 178 9.95 3.75 16.46
C LYS A 178 9.67 2.66 15.42
N LYS A 179 8.96 3.00 14.34
CA LYS A 179 8.63 2.07 13.25
C LYS A 179 9.83 1.78 12.36
N SER A 180 10.80 2.68 12.22
CA SER A 180 12.06 2.37 11.52
C SER A 180 12.82 1.25 12.21
N ALA A 181 12.85 1.22 13.54
CA ALA A 181 13.41 0.11 14.28
C ALA A 181 12.60 -1.18 14.05
N GLU A 182 11.26 -1.10 14.05
CA GLU A 182 10.38 -2.22 13.70
C GLU A 182 10.53 -2.62 12.21
N ILE A 183 10.75 -1.66 11.31
CA ILE A 183 11.03 -1.90 9.88
C ILE A 183 12.38 -2.58 9.70
N GLU A 184 13.42 -2.19 10.43
CA GLU A 184 14.71 -2.86 10.41
C GLU A 184 14.61 -4.28 10.97
N GLU A 185 13.83 -4.49 12.02
CA GLU A 185 13.50 -5.80 12.55
C GLU A 185 12.68 -6.61 11.54
N TYR A 186 11.67 -6.00 10.92
CA TYR A 186 10.87 -6.61 9.88
C TYR A 186 11.70 -6.89 8.61
N ALA A 187 12.52 -5.95 8.16
CA ALA A 187 13.42 -6.13 7.02
C ALA A 187 14.53 -7.14 7.30
N SER A 188 14.97 -7.31 8.55
CA SER A 188 15.90 -8.37 8.94
C SER A 188 15.23 -9.74 9.00
N ALA A 189 13.97 -9.80 9.44
CA ALA A 189 13.15 -11.00 9.41
C ALA A 189 12.65 -11.36 8.00
N TYR A 190 12.43 -10.34 7.16
CA TYR A 190 11.91 -10.46 5.80
C TYR A 190 12.76 -9.66 4.80
N PRO A 191 14.04 -10.02 4.59
CA PRO A 191 14.95 -9.27 3.71
C PRO A 191 14.44 -9.17 2.26
N GLN A 192 13.56 -10.04 1.88
CA GLN A 192 12.89 -10.09 0.58
C GLN A 192 11.87 -8.97 0.36
N CYS A 193 11.36 -8.32 1.41
CA CYS A 193 10.41 -7.21 1.26
C CYS A 193 10.96 -6.07 0.41
N ASP A 194 12.27 -5.91 0.41
CA ASP A 194 12.96 -4.87 -0.32
C ASP A 194 13.59 -5.33 -1.63
N ALA A 195 13.56 -6.63 -1.95
CA ALA A 195 14.20 -7.15 -3.16
C ALA A 195 13.67 -6.49 -4.44
N CYS A 196 12.35 -6.37 -4.58
CA CYS A 196 11.75 -5.68 -5.72
C CYS A 196 11.98 -4.16 -5.67
N ILE A 197 11.96 -3.56 -4.48
CA ILE A 197 12.14 -2.11 -4.32
C ILE A 197 13.57 -1.71 -4.65
N SER A 198 14.58 -2.54 -4.36
CA SER A 198 15.96 -2.26 -4.74
C SER A 198 16.15 -2.11 -6.26
N GLU A 199 15.35 -2.79 -7.06
CA GLU A 199 15.40 -2.66 -8.53
C GLU A 199 14.93 -1.29 -9.00
N LEU A 200 14.09 -0.60 -8.23
CA LEU A 200 13.62 0.73 -8.58
C LEU A 200 14.73 1.78 -8.55
N VAL A 201 15.80 1.52 -7.80
CA VAL A 201 16.94 2.45 -7.68
C VAL A 201 17.69 2.57 -9.02
N THR A 202 17.73 1.51 -9.83
CA THR A 202 18.51 1.46 -11.08
C THR A 202 17.67 1.32 -12.34
N THR A 203 16.34 1.10 -12.21
CA THR A 203 15.47 0.91 -13.38
C THR A 203 15.41 2.13 -14.28
N ALA A 204 15.34 1.91 -15.60
CA ALA A 204 15.01 2.94 -16.58
C ALA A 204 13.48 3.20 -16.67
N ALA A 205 12.64 2.33 -16.08
CA ALA A 205 11.19 2.53 -16.11
C ALA A 205 10.80 3.80 -15.35
N LYS A 206 9.78 4.50 -15.87
CA LYS A 206 9.16 5.64 -15.21
C LYS A 206 8.25 5.17 -14.10
N VAL A 207 8.73 5.24 -12.85
CA VAL A 207 7.96 4.87 -11.67
C VAL A 207 7.30 6.11 -11.10
N LEU A 208 5.95 6.14 -11.13
CA LEU A 208 5.18 7.27 -10.61
C LEU A 208 5.20 7.32 -9.10
N CYS A 209 4.97 6.19 -8.45
CA CYS A 209 5.06 6.11 -6.99
C CYS A 209 5.12 4.66 -6.51
N VAL A 210 5.48 4.51 -5.24
CA VAL A 210 5.28 3.31 -4.44
C VAL A 210 4.24 3.62 -3.38
N ILE A 211 3.22 2.78 -3.25
CA ILE A 211 2.17 2.95 -2.25
C ILE A 211 2.16 1.76 -1.28
N HIS A 212 1.94 2.03 0.01
CA HIS A 212 1.95 0.99 1.04
C HIS A 212 0.99 1.29 2.21
N GLY A 213 0.75 0.29 3.06
CA GLY A 213 0.01 0.34 4.32
C GLY A 213 0.90 0.02 5.52
N HIS A 214 0.46 -0.91 6.38
CA HIS A 214 1.16 -1.52 7.51
C HIS A 214 1.42 -0.62 8.71
N ASP A 215 1.91 0.58 8.51
CA ASP A 215 2.35 1.48 9.59
C ASP A 215 1.21 2.13 10.36
N HIS A 216 0.00 2.05 9.85
CA HIS A 216 -1.20 2.68 10.40
C HIS A 216 -1.11 4.21 10.55
N TYR A 217 -0.30 4.87 9.76
CA TYR A 217 -0.25 6.34 9.69
C TYR A 217 0.09 6.84 8.28
N ASP A 218 -0.23 8.10 8.03
CA ASP A 218 0.10 8.73 6.77
C ASP A 218 1.56 9.16 6.76
N ALA A 219 2.30 8.69 5.78
CA ALA A 219 3.68 9.07 5.57
C ALA A 219 3.93 9.41 4.09
N PHE A 220 4.70 10.46 3.87
CA PHE A 220 5.24 10.78 2.56
C PHE A 220 6.75 10.67 2.59
N GLY A 221 7.27 9.94 1.63
CA GLY A 221 8.69 9.73 1.48
C GLY A 221 9.10 9.73 0.02
N CYS A 222 10.35 9.45 -0.22
CA CYS A 222 10.84 9.18 -1.56
C CYS A 222 11.93 8.10 -1.55
N ILE A 223 12.07 7.43 -2.67
CA ILE A 223 13.22 6.62 -3.04
C ILE A 223 14.04 7.46 -4.03
N THR A 224 15.32 7.64 -3.76
CA THR A 224 16.23 8.32 -4.70
C THR A 224 16.88 7.30 -5.59
N LYS A 225 16.68 7.42 -6.90
CA LYS A 225 17.33 6.58 -7.90
C LYS A 225 18.82 6.92 -8.04
N ALA A 226 19.57 6.03 -8.69
CA ALA A 226 20.99 6.23 -8.99
C ALA A 226 21.27 7.47 -9.84
N ASP A 227 20.31 7.87 -10.69
CA ASP A 227 20.35 9.08 -11.49
C ASP A 227 19.85 10.33 -10.75
N THR A 228 19.65 10.25 -9.44
CA THR A 228 19.11 11.28 -8.57
C THR A 228 17.61 11.57 -8.70
N THR A 229 16.91 10.93 -9.64
CA THR A 229 15.45 11.05 -9.77
C THR A 229 14.76 10.51 -8.51
N LYS A 230 13.71 11.20 -8.07
CA LYS A 230 12.94 10.83 -6.88
C LYS A 230 11.66 10.11 -7.28
N ILE A 231 11.40 9.00 -6.60
CA ILE A 231 10.16 8.25 -6.69
C ILE A 231 9.37 8.52 -5.40
N PRO A 232 8.19 9.16 -5.46
CA PRO A 232 7.34 9.34 -4.29
C PRO A 232 6.96 8.01 -3.63
N VAL A 233 7.00 7.97 -2.30
CA VAL A 233 6.50 6.86 -1.49
C VAL A 233 5.36 7.38 -0.63
N ILE A 234 4.22 6.70 -0.70
CA ILE A 234 2.96 7.14 -0.12
C ILE A 234 2.45 6.06 0.83
N GLY A 235 2.67 6.26 2.11
CA GLY A 235 2.08 5.46 3.18
C GLY A 235 0.68 5.95 3.52
N ILE A 236 -0.21 5.03 3.84
CA ILE A 236 -1.57 5.34 4.25
C ILE A 236 -1.87 4.84 5.64
N ASN A 237 -2.64 5.62 6.39
CA ASN A 237 -3.15 5.23 7.68
C ASN A 237 -4.19 4.10 7.55
N SER A 238 -4.29 3.26 8.60
CA SER A 238 -5.27 2.20 8.69
C SER A 238 -6.69 2.73 8.58
N THR A 239 -7.55 2.01 7.88
CA THR A 239 -9.00 2.23 7.91
C THR A 239 -9.61 1.72 9.21
N GLN A 240 -8.88 0.94 10.00
CA GLN A 240 -9.31 0.50 11.31
C GLN A 240 -9.33 1.69 12.29
N VAL A 241 -10.46 1.88 12.98
CA VAL A 241 -10.58 2.81 14.11
C VAL A 241 -10.19 2.07 15.37
N ASN A 242 -9.15 2.47 16.00
CA ASN A 242 -8.59 2.04 17.27
C ASN A 242 -7.70 0.80 17.29
N SER A 243 -6.69 0.94 18.05
CA SER A 243 -6.19 0.11 19.12
C SER A 243 -4.75 -0.36 19.06
N TRP A 244 -3.97 0.00 18.11
CA TRP A 244 -2.55 -0.32 18.21
C TRP A 244 -1.72 0.94 18.41
N GLY A 245 -1.53 1.30 19.68
CA GLY A 245 -0.56 2.30 20.12
C GLY A 245 -0.94 3.76 19.87
N ASP A 246 -0.21 4.62 20.41
CA ASP A 246 -0.13 6.06 20.67
C ASP A 246 -0.72 7.06 19.65
N LEU A 247 -1.35 6.63 18.58
CA LEU A 247 -1.94 7.45 17.54
C LEU A 247 -3.45 7.22 17.42
N ALA A 248 -4.12 6.99 18.55
CA ALA A 248 -5.55 6.80 18.61
C ALA A 248 -6.27 7.91 17.83
N ARG A 249 -6.98 7.53 16.78
CA ARG A 249 -7.99 8.39 16.19
C ARG A 249 -9.05 8.65 17.24
N SER A 250 -9.64 9.83 17.20
CA SER A 250 -10.81 10.15 18.01
C SER A 250 -11.83 9.01 17.93
N THR A 251 -12.31 8.56 19.06
CA THR A 251 -13.30 7.49 19.21
C THR A 251 -14.72 7.91 18.81
N SER A 252 -14.88 9.00 18.09
CA SER A 252 -16.19 9.39 17.57
C SER A 252 -16.74 8.30 16.67
N PRO A 253 -18.02 7.96 16.81
CA PRO A 253 -18.64 6.97 15.95
C PRO A 253 -18.46 7.36 14.49
N LEU A 254 -18.18 6.36 13.70
CA LEU A 254 -17.85 6.43 12.29
C LEU A 254 -19.00 7.05 11.49
N ASP A 255 -18.94 8.33 11.28
CA ASP A 255 -19.63 8.93 10.15
C ASP A 255 -18.82 8.71 8.86
N SER A 256 -19.33 9.14 7.73
CA SER A 256 -18.62 9.07 6.44
C SER A 256 -17.27 9.80 6.46
N ALA A 257 -17.02 10.64 7.47
CA ALA A 257 -15.75 11.33 7.70
C ALA A 257 -14.65 10.43 8.28
N SER A 258 -14.98 9.23 8.76
CA SER A 258 -14.01 8.28 9.32
C SER A 258 -13.35 7.37 8.28
N VAL A 259 -13.78 7.43 7.03
CA VAL A 259 -13.09 6.75 5.92
C VAL A 259 -11.72 7.37 5.70
N VAL A 260 -10.71 6.52 5.60
CA VAL A 260 -9.33 6.93 5.37
C VAL A 260 -8.87 6.41 4.03
N MET A 261 -8.72 7.33 3.07
CA MET A 261 -8.22 7.02 1.74
C MET A 261 -7.28 8.12 1.25
N ASN A 262 -6.34 7.78 0.38
CA ASN A 262 -5.66 8.75 -0.46
C ASN A 262 -6.23 8.68 -1.86
N GLN A 263 -6.48 9.84 -2.47
CA GLN A 263 -6.69 9.99 -3.90
C GLN A 263 -5.37 10.40 -4.52
N ILE A 264 -4.90 9.60 -5.45
CA ILE A 264 -3.65 9.81 -6.18
C ILE A 264 -4.01 10.13 -7.62
N GLU A 265 -3.58 11.29 -8.09
CA GLU A 265 -3.83 11.78 -9.44
C GLU A 265 -2.51 11.96 -10.18
N TYR A 266 -2.44 11.41 -11.38
CA TYR A 266 -1.33 11.65 -12.30
C TYR A 266 -1.82 12.36 -13.56
N ASP A 267 -1.21 13.49 -13.84
CA ASP A 267 -1.45 14.26 -15.05
C ASP A 267 -0.24 14.11 -16.00
N SER A 268 -0.45 13.37 -17.08
CA SER A 268 0.60 13.11 -18.08
C SER A 268 0.94 14.33 -18.95
N VAL A 269 0.08 15.35 -18.99
CA VAL A 269 0.33 16.55 -19.80
C VAL A 269 1.35 17.46 -19.13
N VAL A 270 1.21 17.64 -17.80
CA VAL A 270 2.15 18.45 -17.00
C VAL A 270 3.13 17.61 -16.23
N ASP A 271 3.11 16.30 -16.45
CA ASP A 271 3.97 15.30 -15.82
C ASP A 271 4.09 15.46 -14.31
N SER A 272 2.95 15.45 -13.64
CA SER A 272 2.88 15.65 -12.19
C SER A 272 1.96 14.65 -11.49
N LEU A 273 2.37 14.25 -10.28
CA LEU A 273 1.60 13.43 -9.35
C LEU A 273 1.08 14.31 -8.21
N ARG A 274 -0.18 14.14 -7.86
CA ARG A 274 -0.80 14.78 -6.69
C ARG A 274 -1.44 13.74 -5.81
N VAL A 275 -1.32 13.92 -4.52
CA VAL A 275 -1.92 13.02 -3.51
C VAL A 275 -2.76 13.86 -2.57
N TYR A 276 -4.01 13.47 -2.41
CA TYR A 276 -4.95 14.13 -1.52
C TYR A 276 -5.46 13.14 -0.48
N ARG A 277 -5.52 13.58 0.78
CA ARG A 277 -6.19 12.82 1.82
C ARG A 277 -7.70 13.00 1.72
N LEU A 278 -8.45 11.91 1.68
CA LEU A 278 -9.91 11.86 1.73
C LEU A 278 -10.37 11.27 3.07
N GLY A 279 -11.46 11.82 3.61
CA GLY A 279 -12.11 11.31 4.83
C GLY A 279 -11.49 11.79 6.13
N ALA A 280 -11.59 10.95 7.18
CA ALA A 280 -11.23 11.34 8.53
C ALA A 280 -9.78 11.78 8.65
N ASN A 281 -9.64 12.91 9.29
CA ASN A 281 -8.36 13.44 9.68
C ASN A 281 -7.92 12.76 10.97
N GLY A 282 -6.67 12.32 11.05
CA GLY A 282 -6.08 11.92 12.31
C GLY A 282 -5.98 13.11 13.26
N SER A 283 -7.10 13.48 13.88
CA SER A 283 -7.22 14.68 14.73
C SER A 283 -6.26 14.66 15.93
N ALA A 284 -5.81 13.49 16.37
CA ALA A 284 -4.85 13.35 17.45
C ALA A 284 -3.49 14.00 17.18
N LEU A 285 -3.16 14.29 15.91
CA LEU A 285 -1.84 14.79 15.53
C LEU A 285 -1.85 16.17 14.85
N GLY A 286 -2.98 16.85 14.79
CA GLY A 286 -3.07 18.22 14.24
C GLY A 286 -2.82 18.36 12.73
N CYS A 287 -2.69 17.25 11.99
CA CYS A 287 -2.48 17.25 10.54
C CYS A 287 -3.79 16.94 9.81
N TYR A 288 -4.50 17.98 9.39
CA TYR A 288 -5.86 17.81 8.87
C TYR A 288 -5.97 17.57 7.36
N ARG A 289 -5.00 17.95 6.58
CA ARG A 289 -4.92 17.65 5.15
C ARG A 289 -3.46 17.53 4.74
N LYS A 290 -3.03 16.33 4.44
CA LYS A 290 -1.74 16.12 3.79
C LYS A 290 -1.95 16.13 2.28
N MET A 291 -1.11 16.86 1.59
CA MET A 291 -1.02 16.84 0.14
C MET A 291 0.44 16.67 -0.25
N LEU A 292 0.69 15.84 -1.23
CA LEU A 292 1.98 15.74 -1.88
C LEU A 292 1.79 16.15 -3.34
N VAL A 293 2.70 16.93 -3.85
CA VAL A 293 2.81 17.25 -5.27
C VAL A 293 4.23 16.90 -5.72
N HIS A 294 4.36 16.13 -6.76
CA HIS A 294 5.63 15.81 -7.39
C HIS A 294 5.60 16.21 -8.86
N SER A 295 6.55 17.05 -9.25
CA SER A 295 6.85 17.37 -10.63
C SER A 295 8.03 16.49 -11.09
N TYR A 296 7.79 15.59 -12.04
CA TYR A 296 8.86 14.72 -12.57
C TYR A 296 9.83 15.51 -13.42
N ALA A 297 9.37 16.53 -14.14
CA ALA A 297 10.22 17.40 -14.94
C ALA A 297 11.23 18.18 -14.09
N GLU A 298 10.82 18.62 -12.92
CA GLU A 298 11.65 19.40 -11.99
C GLU A 298 12.33 18.52 -10.94
N ASN A 299 12.00 17.22 -10.89
CA ASN A 299 12.44 16.28 -9.85
C ASN A 299 12.20 16.82 -8.43
N CYS A 300 11.10 17.50 -8.23
CA CYS A 300 10.75 18.19 -6.99
C CYS A 300 9.50 17.60 -6.34
N ILE A 301 9.61 17.26 -5.06
CA ILE A 301 8.49 16.82 -4.25
C ILE A 301 8.21 17.90 -3.21
N VAL A 302 6.98 18.40 -3.20
CA VAL A 302 6.49 19.36 -2.19
C VAL A 302 5.40 18.68 -1.37
N THR A 303 5.54 18.71 -0.05
CA THR A 303 4.51 18.27 0.88
C THR A 303 3.92 19.46 1.59
N THR A 304 2.61 19.48 1.74
CA THR A 304 1.90 20.49 2.51
C THR A 304 1.02 19.84 3.56
N CYS A 305 1.06 20.38 4.75
CA CYS A 305 0.16 20.03 5.84
C CYS A 305 -0.62 21.30 6.19
N SER A 306 -1.92 21.34 5.91
CA SER A 306 -2.74 22.45 6.34
C SER A 306 -3.34 22.16 7.71
N ASN A 307 -2.98 22.96 8.70
CA ASN A 307 -3.76 23.05 9.92
C ASN A 307 -5.03 23.83 9.58
N ARG A 308 -6.20 23.29 9.87
CA ARG A 308 -7.38 24.15 9.99
C ARG A 308 -7.23 24.88 11.32
N GLY A 309 -7.04 26.20 11.23
CA GLY A 309 -7.31 27.06 12.36
C GLY A 309 -8.78 26.98 12.75
#